data_eec7e22e7b753be65f253bcd1bc84f4f
#
_entry.id   eec7e22e7b753be65f253bcd1bc84f4f
#
_cell.length_a   1.000
_cell.length_b   1.000
_cell.length_c   1.000
_cell.angle_alpha   90.00
_cell.angle_beta   90.00
_cell.angle_gamma   90.00
#
_symmetry.space_group_name_H-M   'P 1'
#
loop_
_entity.id
_entity.type
_entity.pdbx_description
1 polymer ?
#
loop_
_entity_poly.entity_id
_entity_poly.type
_entity_poly.pdbx_seq_one_letter_code
_entity_poly.pdbx_strand_id
1 'polypeptide(L)'
;MASAAATGKKVAILKAEKLEKTYRIGKVDVPALRGVSLEVQAGEFVAVMGPSGCGKSTMLHLLGGLLTPTKGRIIIDGEDLTAASDAKRTDIRRRKIGFVFQRFNLFPTLTADGNLRLAERIHGNGAGDPERRREILGMLRLEDKMHHKPLELSGGEQQRVALARAVITQPAIVLADEPTGNLDSENSAIVLNMFQELNRRFNQTIIMITHNPEAAAACGRIIQMRDGHIVAG
;
A
#
# COMPACT_ATOMS: atom_id res chain seq x y z
N MET A 1 -11.46 -24.87 35.23
CA MET A 1 -12.12 -23.62 34.75
C MET A 1 -11.41 -23.23 33.44
N ALA A 2 -12.07 -23.51 32.32
CA ALA A 2 -11.53 -23.26 30.99
C ALA A 2 -11.75 -21.78 30.65
N SER A 3 -10.64 -21.05 30.40
CA SER A 3 -10.67 -19.69 29.90
C SER A 3 -11.16 -19.72 28.45
N ALA A 4 -12.34 -19.16 28.21
CA ALA A 4 -12.88 -18.95 26.87
C ALA A 4 -12.03 -17.88 26.17
N ALA A 5 -11.21 -18.33 25.21
CA ALA A 5 -10.57 -17.43 24.25
C ALA A 5 -11.68 -16.74 23.46
N ALA A 6 -11.86 -15.45 23.68
CA ALA A 6 -12.73 -14.60 22.88
C ALA A 6 -12.19 -14.57 21.45
N THR A 7 -12.81 -15.30 20.54
CA THR A 7 -12.63 -15.19 19.09
C THR A 7 -13.17 -13.83 18.65
N GLY A 8 -12.37 -12.78 18.80
CA GLY A 8 -12.66 -11.47 18.26
C GLY A 8 -12.79 -11.59 16.75
N LYS A 9 -13.98 -11.36 16.22
CA LYS A 9 -14.27 -11.34 14.79
C LYS A 9 -13.35 -10.29 14.17
N LYS A 10 -12.31 -10.70 13.44
CA LYS A 10 -11.42 -9.78 12.76
C LYS A 10 -12.25 -8.91 11.81
N VAL A 11 -12.12 -7.60 11.93
CA VAL A 11 -12.89 -6.66 11.11
C VAL A 11 -12.19 -6.50 9.78
N ALA A 12 -12.91 -6.73 8.69
CA ALA A 12 -12.36 -6.48 7.35
C ALA A 12 -12.10 -4.99 7.17
N ILE A 13 -10.82 -4.65 6.94
CA ILE A 13 -10.38 -3.27 6.67
C ILE A 13 -10.60 -2.90 5.21
N LEU A 14 -10.59 -3.89 4.32
CA LEU A 14 -10.85 -3.72 2.90
C LEU A 14 -11.80 -4.81 2.41
N LYS A 15 -12.83 -4.39 1.66
CA LYS A 15 -13.69 -5.27 0.87
C LYS A 15 -13.76 -4.77 -0.56
N ALA A 16 -13.44 -5.64 -1.49
CA ALA A 16 -13.64 -5.47 -2.92
C ALA A 16 -14.64 -6.51 -3.40
N GLU A 17 -15.70 -6.08 -4.05
CA GLU A 17 -16.80 -6.94 -4.47
C GLU A 17 -16.97 -6.86 -5.99
N LYS A 18 -16.73 -7.97 -6.69
CA LYS A 18 -16.93 -8.16 -8.13
C LYS A 18 -16.36 -7.01 -8.98
N LEU A 19 -15.10 -6.61 -8.69
CA LEU A 19 -14.45 -5.52 -9.40
C LEU A 19 -14.20 -5.87 -10.86
N GLU A 20 -14.74 -5.07 -11.75
CA GLU A 20 -14.42 -5.08 -13.18
C GLU A 20 -13.74 -3.77 -13.58
N LYS A 21 -12.75 -3.86 -14.44
CA LYS A 21 -12.14 -2.70 -15.08
C LYS A 21 -11.87 -3.01 -16.54
N THR A 22 -12.50 -2.25 -17.41
CA THR A 22 -12.26 -2.28 -18.85
C THR A 22 -11.69 -0.93 -19.28
N TYR A 23 -10.59 -0.97 -20.01
CA TYR A 23 -10.01 0.20 -20.67
C TYR A 23 -10.48 0.24 -22.12
N ARG A 24 -10.81 1.43 -22.59
CA ARG A 24 -11.13 1.65 -24.00
C ARG A 24 -9.92 2.25 -24.71
N ILE A 25 -9.35 1.48 -25.63
CA ILE A 25 -8.21 1.91 -26.44
C ILE A 25 -8.70 2.06 -27.89
N GLY A 26 -8.97 3.30 -28.28
CA GLY A 26 -9.64 3.58 -29.55
C GLY A 26 -11.05 2.97 -29.60
N LYS A 27 -11.24 1.95 -30.44
CA LYS A 27 -12.52 1.21 -30.59
C LYS A 27 -12.53 -0.15 -29.90
N VAL A 28 -11.42 -0.53 -29.22
CA VAL A 28 -11.27 -1.86 -28.61
C VAL A 28 -11.42 -1.74 -27.09
N ASP A 29 -12.25 -2.60 -26.52
CA ASP A 29 -12.41 -2.75 -25.08
C ASP A 29 -11.44 -3.82 -24.57
N VAL A 30 -10.55 -3.43 -23.64
CA VAL A 30 -9.54 -4.29 -23.03
C VAL A 30 -9.89 -4.49 -21.56
N PRO A 31 -10.46 -5.66 -21.18
CA PRO A 31 -10.79 -5.95 -19.79
C PRO A 31 -9.51 -6.28 -19.00
N ALA A 32 -9.20 -5.46 -17.99
CA ALA A 32 -8.06 -5.65 -17.09
C ALA A 32 -8.44 -6.42 -15.82
N LEU A 33 -9.67 -6.24 -15.32
CA LEU A 33 -10.22 -7.03 -14.19
C LEU A 33 -11.59 -7.57 -14.57
N ARG A 34 -11.87 -8.80 -14.14
CA ARG A 34 -13.03 -9.58 -14.57
C ARG A 34 -13.79 -10.16 -13.36
N GLY A 35 -14.33 -9.29 -12.49
CA GLY A 35 -15.13 -9.71 -11.34
C GLY A 35 -14.32 -10.11 -10.11
N VAL A 36 -13.19 -9.43 -9.86
CA VAL A 36 -12.32 -9.68 -8.69
C VAL A 36 -13.06 -9.36 -7.41
N SER A 37 -13.06 -10.32 -6.48
CA SER A 37 -13.52 -10.12 -5.10
C SER A 37 -12.38 -10.43 -4.12
N LEU A 38 -12.20 -9.56 -3.12
CA LEU A 38 -11.11 -9.67 -2.15
C LEU A 38 -11.56 -9.07 -0.82
N GLU A 39 -11.27 -9.77 0.26
CA GLU A 39 -11.41 -9.26 1.62
C GLU A 39 -10.07 -9.35 2.34
N VAL A 40 -9.67 -8.24 3.02
CA VAL A 40 -8.45 -8.16 3.80
C VAL A 40 -8.81 -7.71 5.20
N GLN A 41 -8.34 -8.45 6.19
CA GLN A 41 -8.58 -8.16 7.60
C GLN A 41 -7.57 -7.11 8.11
N ALA A 42 -7.95 -6.38 9.17
CA ALA A 42 -7.03 -5.46 9.83
C ALA A 42 -5.78 -6.21 10.32
N GLY A 43 -4.61 -5.63 10.05
CA GLY A 43 -3.32 -6.21 10.40
C GLY A 43 -2.84 -7.35 9.49
N GLU A 44 -3.54 -7.69 8.40
CA GLU A 44 -3.00 -8.65 7.44
C GLU A 44 -1.88 -8.02 6.59
N PHE A 45 -0.87 -8.83 6.28
CA PHE A 45 0.13 -8.54 5.26
C PHE A 45 -0.06 -9.51 4.10
N VAL A 46 -0.56 -9.01 2.98
CA VAL A 46 -0.99 -9.80 1.82
C VAL A 46 -0.10 -9.51 0.62
N ALA A 47 0.43 -10.55 -0.01
CA ALA A 47 1.06 -10.45 -1.32
C ALA A 47 0.05 -10.75 -2.44
N VAL A 48 0.13 -10.00 -3.54
CA VAL A 48 -0.59 -10.28 -4.79
C VAL A 48 0.43 -10.61 -5.86
N MET A 49 0.41 -11.85 -6.33
CA MET A 49 1.31 -12.38 -7.35
C MET A 49 0.57 -12.69 -8.66
N GLY A 50 1.33 -12.79 -9.73
CA GLY A 50 0.84 -13.21 -11.05
C GLY A 50 1.71 -12.67 -12.18
N PRO A 51 1.54 -13.16 -13.42
CA PRO A 51 2.32 -12.72 -14.56
C PRO A 51 2.16 -11.23 -14.86
N SER A 52 3.08 -10.66 -15.63
CA SER A 52 2.96 -9.29 -16.11
C SER A 52 1.67 -9.12 -16.92
N GLY A 53 0.99 -7.99 -16.77
CA GLY A 53 -0.24 -7.68 -17.50
C GLY A 53 -1.51 -8.36 -16.96
N CYS A 54 -1.46 -9.21 -15.93
CA CYS A 54 -2.65 -9.90 -15.42
C CYS A 54 -3.62 -9.02 -14.59
N GLY A 55 -3.35 -7.71 -14.43
CA GLY A 55 -4.26 -6.76 -13.77
C GLY A 55 -3.87 -6.33 -12.35
N LYS A 56 -2.72 -6.75 -11.79
CA LYS A 56 -2.31 -6.45 -10.40
C LYS A 56 -2.27 -4.95 -10.09
N SER A 57 -1.52 -4.17 -10.85
CA SER A 57 -1.41 -2.71 -10.64
C SER A 57 -2.74 -2.01 -10.88
N THR A 58 -3.55 -2.48 -11.85
CA THR A 58 -4.93 -1.99 -12.03
C THR A 58 -5.77 -2.22 -10.78
N MET A 59 -5.70 -3.42 -10.19
CA MET A 59 -6.39 -3.73 -8.94
C MET A 59 -5.91 -2.81 -7.81
N LEU A 60 -4.61 -2.66 -7.63
CA LEU A 60 -4.04 -1.79 -6.58
C LEU A 60 -4.51 -0.34 -6.74
N HIS A 61 -4.50 0.18 -7.96
CA HIS A 61 -4.95 1.55 -8.24
C HIS A 61 -6.45 1.74 -8.00
N LEU A 62 -7.26 0.72 -8.25
CA LEU A 62 -8.69 0.73 -7.90
C LEU A 62 -8.88 0.71 -6.39
N LEU A 63 -8.20 -0.22 -5.68
CA LEU A 63 -8.25 -0.30 -4.21
C LEU A 63 -7.76 1.01 -3.58
N GLY A 64 -6.79 1.66 -4.21
CA GLY A 64 -6.27 2.95 -3.78
C GLY A 64 -7.12 4.17 -4.19
N GLY A 65 -8.20 3.99 -4.94
CA GLY A 65 -9.05 5.07 -5.43
C GLY A 65 -8.35 6.02 -6.42
N LEU A 66 -7.24 5.57 -7.03
CA LEU A 66 -6.57 6.29 -8.12
C LEU A 66 -7.30 6.09 -9.44
N LEU A 67 -8.04 4.99 -9.55
CA LEU A 67 -8.91 4.66 -10.67
C LEU A 67 -10.32 4.36 -10.17
N THR A 68 -11.31 4.54 -11.04
CA THR A 68 -12.70 4.14 -10.78
C THR A 68 -12.96 2.80 -11.48
N PRO A 69 -13.57 1.80 -10.81
CA PRO A 69 -13.95 0.55 -11.46
C PRO A 69 -15.05 0.78 -12.48
N THR A 70 -15.14 -0.10 -13.48
CA THR A 70 -16.26 -0.14 -14.45
C THR A 70 -17.51 -0.70 -13.78
N LYS A 71 -17.32 -1.72 -12.90
CA LYS A 71 -18.36 -2.30 -12.04
C LYS A 71 -17.73 -2.80 -10.73
N GLY A 72 -18.60 -3.06 -9.75
CA GLY A 72 -18.21 -3.56 -8.45
C GLY A 72 -18.10 -2.46 -7.40
N ARG A 73 -17.66 -2.84 -6.20
CA ARG A 73 -17.66 -1.97 -5.03
C ARG A 73 -16.37 -2.13 -4.23
N ILE A 74 -15.90 -1.03 -3.64
CA ILE A 74 -14.72 -1.00 -2.78
C ILE A 74 -15.08 -0.29 -1.49
N ILE A 75 -14.88 -0.95 -0.36
CA ILE A 75 -15.06 -0.39 0.98
C ILE A 75 -13.73 -0.45 1.70
N ILE A 76 -13.27 0.67 2.26
CA ILE A 76 -12.04 0.77 3.06
C ILE A 76 -12.39 1.36 4.42
N ASP A 77 -12.09 0.61 5.47
CA ASP A 77 -12.33 1.01 6.85
C ASP A 77 -13.75 1.61 7.03
N GLY A 78 -14.74 0.90 6.51
CA GLY A 78 -16.16 1.24 6.56
C GLY A 78 -16.64 2.32 5.57
N GLU A 79 -15.74 2.98 4.84
CA GLU A 79 -16.12 4.02 3.86
C GLU A 79 -16.16 3.47 2.43
N ASP A 80 -17.27 3.72 1.72
CA ASP A 80 -17.45 3.29 0.33
C ASP A 80 -16.72 4.22 -0.63
N LEU A 81 -15.61 3.73 -1.17
CA LEU A 81 -14.77 4.46 -2.11
C LEU A 81 -15.41 4.59 -3.50
N THR A 82 -16.24 3.64 -3.89
CA THR A 82 -16.84 3.57 -5.23
C THR A 82 -18.01 4.54 -5.37
N ALA A 83 -18.88 4.60 -4.36
CA ALA A 83 -20.01 5.51 -4.32
C ALA A 83 -19.63 6.96 -3.98
N ALA A 84 -18.39 7.19 -3.54
CA ALA A 84 -17.92 8.51 -3.12
C ALA A 84 -17.76 9.47 -4.30
N SER A 85 -18.11 10.76 -4.10
CA SER A 85 -17.73 11.84 -5.01
C SER A 85 -16.21 11.98 -5.10
N ASP A 86 -15.68 12.64 -6.13
CA ASP A 86 -14.23 12.84 -6.30
C ASP A 86 -13.58 13.54 -5.10
N ALA A 87 -14.26 14.54 -4.52
CA ALA A 87 -13.80 15.22 -3.31
C ALA A 87 -13.74 14.25 -2.12
N LYS A 88 -14.80 13.46 -1.89
CA LYS A 88 -14.84 12.47 -0.80
C LYS A 88 -13.84 11.33 -1.03
N ARG A 89 -13.66 10.87 -2.27
CA ARG A 89 -12.66 9.86 -2.62
C ARG A 89 -11.25 10.36 -2.34
N THR A 90 -10.97 11.63 -2.67
CA THR A 90 -9.70 12.28 -2.34
C THR A 90 -9.48 12.37 -0.83
N ASP A 91 -10.51 12.68 -0.06
CA ASP A 91 -10.46 12.72 1.39
C ASP A 91 -10.21 11.33 2.00
N ILE A 92 -10.89 10.28 1.51
CA ILE A 92 -10.66 8.89 1.93
C ILE A 92 -9.21 8.48 1.64
N ARG A 93 -8.70 8.72 0.42
CA ARG A 93 -7.29 8.42 0.08
C ARG A 93 -6.33 9.08 1.04
N ARG A 94 -6.53 10.38 1.27
CA ARG A 94 -5.68 11.19 2.13
C ARG A 94 -5.57 10.61 3.54
N ARG A 95 -6.70 10.17 4.12
CA ARG A 95 -6.79 9.70 5.50
C ARG A 95 -6.51 8.22 5.70
N LYS A 96 -6.88 7.39 4.73
CA LYS A 96 -6.96 5.94 4.93
C LYS A 96 -5.90 5.15 4.17
N ILE A 97 -5.22 5.73 3.18
CA ILE A 97 -4.39 4.98 2.25
C ILE A 97 -2.98 5.56 2.19
N GLY A 98 -1.99 4.73 2.48
CA GLY A 98 -0.59 4.99 2.19
C GLY A 98 -0.16 4.27 0.90
N PHE A 99 0.63 4.94 0.06
CA PHE A 99 1.17 4.34 -1.16
C PHE A 99 2.68 4.26 -1.13
N VAL A 100 3.20 3.09 -1.54
CA VAL A 100 4.61 2.84 -1.83
C VAL A 100 4.72 2.34 -3.27
N PHE A 101 5.49 3.04 -4.10
CA PHE A 101 5.65 2.73 -5.51
C PHE A 101 7.04 2.20 -5.83
N GLN A 102 7.17 1.47 -6.91
CA GLN A 102 8.44 0.97 -7.43
C GLN A 102 9.44 2.10 -7.73
N ARG A 103 8.97 3.26 -8.23
CA ARG A 103 9.79 4.45 -8.56
C ARG A 103 9.83 5.48 -7.43
N PHE A 104 9.67 5.08 -6.18
CA PHE A 104 9.72 5.91 -4.97
C PHE A 104 8.77 7.11 -4.97
N ASN A 105 8.60 7.82 -6.06
CA ASN A 105 7.74 9.00 -6.24
C ASN A 105 7.97 10.10 -5.18
N LEU A 106 9.23 10.33 -4.82
CA LEU A 106 9.64 11.42 -3.96
C LEU A 106 9.67 12.75 -4.74
N PHE A 107 9.37 13.84 -4.07
CA PHE A 107 9.54 15.18 -4.63
C PHE A 107 11.04 15.52 -4.64
N PRO A 108 11.67 15.67 -5.81
CA PRO A 108 13.13 15.77 -5.91
C PRO A 108 13.69 17.09 -5.37
N THR A 109 12.85 18.13 -5.29
CA THR A 109 13.22 19.44 -4.75
C THR A 109 13.15 19.52 -3.23
N LEU A 110 12.45 18.59 -2.58
CA LEU A 110 12.30 18.51 -1.14
C LEU A 110 13.32 17.53 -0.55
N THR A 111 13.78 17.80 0.67
CA THR A 111 14.56 16.84 1.45
C THR A 111 13.69 15.65 1.86
N ALA A 112 14.29 14.61 2.43
CA ALA A 112 13.55 13.49 3.03
C ALA A 112 12.54 14.01 4.07
N ASP A 113 12.95 14.88 4.98
CA ASP A 113 12.07 15.55 5.94
C ASP A 113 10.95 16.34 5.27
N GLY A 114 11.28 17.10 4.23
CA GLY A 114 10.31 17.86 3.44
C GLY A 114 9.23 16.97 2.78
N ASN A 115 9.62 15.79 2.28
CA ASN A 115 8.69 14.80 1.71
C ASN A 115 7.72 14.25 2.78
N LEU A 116 8.20 13.99 3.99
CA LEU A 116 7.35 13.53 5.10
C LEU A 116 6.41 14.63 5.58
N ARG A 117 6.94 15.85 5.82
CA ARG A 117 6.13 17.01 6.25
C ARG A 117 5.04 17.36 5.25
N LEU A 118 5.29 17.18 3.96
CA LEU A 118 4.27 17.39 2.94
C LEU A 118 3.12 16.39 3.10
N ALA A 119 3.42 15.11 3.33
CA ALA A 119 2.40 14.08 3.59
C ALA A 119 1.58 14.39 4.85
N GLU A 120 2.24 14.75 5.95
CA GLU A 120 1.59 15.15 7.20
C GLU A 120 0.66 16.36 7.01
N ARG A 121 1.12 17.38 6.27
CA ARG A 121 0.31 18.58 5.94
C ARG A 121 -0.91 18.24 5.07
N ILE A 122 -0.72 17.41 4.04
CA ILE A 122 -1.81 16.96 3.16
C ILE A 122 -2.83 16.17 3.98
N HIS A 123 -2.38 15.33 4.91
CA HIS A 123 -3.27 14.55 5.78
C HIS A 123 -4.14 15.45 6.68
N GLY A 124 -3.66 16.61 7.04
CA GLY A 124 -4.41 17.61 7.85
C GLY A 124 -4.13 17.53 9.35
N ASN A 125 -3.16 16.73 9.79
CA ASN A 125 -2.79 16.57 11.21
C ASN A 125 -1.73 17.59 11.70
N GLY A 126 -1.46 18.66 10.93
CA GLY A 126 -0.48 19.66 11.32
C GLY A 126 0.95 19.11 11.39
N ALA A 127 1.58 19.17 12.59
CA ALA A 127 2.95 18.70 12.81
C ALA A 127 3.08 17.17 12.98
N GLY A 128 1.97 16.43 12.95
CA GLY A 128 1.97 14.99 13.22
C GLY A 128 2.24 14.66 14.70
N ASP A 129 2.48 13.37 14.97
CA ASP A 129 2.92 12.87 16.28
C ASP A 129 4.45 12.77 16.33
N PRO A 130 5.17 13.60 17.13
CA PRO A 130 6.63 13.62 17.14
C PRO A 130 7.26 12.32 17.67
N GLU A 131 6.60 11.62 18.60
CA GLU A 131 7.13 10.36 19.16
C GLU A 131 7.04 9.26 18.12
N ARG A 132 5.88 9.11 17.50
CA ARG A 132 5.67 8.15 16.40
C ARG A 132 6.60 8.45 15.22
N ARG A 133 6.77 9.73 14.87
CA ARG A 133 7.71 10.13 13.83
C ARG A 133 9.12 9.64 14.14
N ARG A 134 9.59 9.85 15.36
CA ARG A 134 10.91 9.38 15.82
C ARG A 134 11.02 7.87 15.75
N GLU A 135 10.00 7.15 16.23
CA GLU A 135 9.96 5.69 16.18
C GLU A 135 10.04 5.14 14.75
N ILE A 136 9.25 5.70 13.83
CA ILE A 136 9.27 5.30 12.40
C ILE A 136 10.63 5.59 11.79
N LEU A 137 11.21 6.76 12.02
CA LEU A 137 12.50 7.13 11.46
C LEU A 137 13.63 6.25 12.00
N GLY A 138 13.63 5.94 13.30
CA GLY A 138 14.58 5.02 13.91
C GLY A 138 14.46 3.61 13.33
N MET A 139 13.23 3.07 13.23
CA MET A 139 12.99 1.76 12.66
C MET A 139 13.44 1.68 11.19
N LEU A 140 13.24 2.74 10.40
CA LEU A 140 13.62 2.81 8.99
C LEU A 140 15.08 3.27 8.78
N ARG A 141 15.81 3.55 9.86
CA ARG A 141 17.22 4.03 9.85
C ARG A 141 17.40 5.25 8.95
N LEU A 142 16.59 6.28 9.22
CA LEU A 142 16.53 7.51 8.40
C LEU A 142 16.93 8.78 9.17
N GLU A 143 17.27 8.69 10.46
CA GLU A 143 17.49 9.86 11.33
C GLU A 143 18.58 10.80 10.77
N ASP A 144 19.67 10.23 10.29
CA ASP A 144 20.80 10.96 9.70
C ASP A 144 20.56 11.38 8.24
N LYS A 145 19.48 10.93 7.61
CA LYS A 145 19.16 11.16 6.18
C LYS A 145 18.13 12.26 5.93
N MET A 146 17.54 12.80 6.99
CA MET A 146 16.41 13.73 6.88
C MET A 146 16.70 15.00 6.11
N HIS A 147 17.95 15.48 6.10
CA HIS A 147 18.36 16.69 5.41
C HIS A 147 18.77 16.48 3.95
N HIS A 148 18.89 15.23 3.50
CA HIS A 148 19.27 14.88 2.13
C HIS A 148 18.08 14.97 1.18
N LYS A 149 18.35 15.40 -0.04
CA LYS A 149 17.39 15.34 -1.17
C LYS A 149 17.42 13.94 -1.80
N PRO A 150 16.37 13.53 -2.54
CA PRO A 150 16.32 12.22 -3.16
C PRO A 150 17.55 11.86 -4.00
N LEU A 151 18.13 12.80 -4.75
CA LEU A 151 19.32 12.55 -5.56
C LEU A 151 20.61 12.30 -4.75
N GLU A 152 20.60 12.60 -3.46
CA GLU A 152 21.71 12.39 -2.54
C GLU A 152 21.57 11.07 -1.75
N LEU A 153 20.49 10.33 -1.99
CA LEU A 153 20.13 9.09 -1.34
C LEU A 153 20.29 7.90 -2.29
N SER A 154 20.77 6.77 -1.76
CA SER A 154 20.74 5.49 -2.49
C SER A 154 19.31 5.06 -2.80
N GLY A 155 19.11 4.14 -3.74
CA GLY A 155 17.79 3.60 -4.07
C GLY A 155 17.07 2.99 -2.86
N GLY A 156 17.79 2.25 -2.02
CA GLY A 156 17.25 1.70 -0.78
C GLY A 156 16.85 2.78 0.24
N GLU A 157 17.64 3.86 0.37
CA GLU A 157 17.29 5.00 1.23
C GLU A 157 16.07 5.75 0.71
N GLN A 158 15.99 5.97 -0.61
CA GLN A 158 14.79 6.57 -1.23
C GLN A 158 13.54 5.74 -0.98
N GLN A 159 13.62 4.43 -1.08
CA GLN A 159 12.51 3.53 -0.81
C GLN A 159 12.10 3.57 0.67
N ARG A 160 13.06 3.63 1.59
CA ARG A 160 12.76 3.80 3.02
C ARG A 160 12.06 5.13 3.31
N VAL A 161 12.47 6.24 2.66
CA VAL A 161 11.77 7.53 2.75
C VAL A 161 10.36 7.45 2.17
N ALA A 162 10.17 6.75 1.04
CA ALA A 162 8.84 6.52 0.47
C ALA A 162 7.94 5.70 1.41
N LEU A 163 8.50 4.68 2.07
CA LEU A 163 7.80 3.89 3.07
C LEU A 163 7.45 4.73 4.31
N ALA A 164 8.40 5.51 4.85
CA ALA A 164 8.14 6.44 5.94
C ALA A 164 7.00 7.40 5.61
N ARG A 165 7.03 8.01 4.42
CA ARG A 165 5.98 8.90 3.93
C ARG A 165 4.61 8.23 3.88
N ALA A 166 4.56 6.97 3.48
CA ALA A 166 3.31 6.22 3.37
C ALA A 166 2.69 5.90 4.73
N VAL A 167 3.50 5.71 5.80
CA VAL A 167 3.01 5.24 7.12
C VAL A 167 2.96 6.32 8.19
N ILE A 168 3.61 7.47 7.97
CA ILE A 168 3.70 8.55 8.97
C ILE A 168 2.33 9.10 9.37
N THR A 169 1.37 9.06 8.46
CA THR A 169 0.00 9.55 8.65
C THR A 169 -0.95 8.50 9.25
N GLN A 170 -0.45 7.34 9.62
CA GLN A 170 -1.25 6.23 10.20
C GLN A 170 -2.42 5.79 9.30
N PRO A 171 -2.17 5.44 8.05
CA PRO A 171 -3.23 5.01 7.16
C PRO A 171 -3.85 3.67 7.63
N ALA A 172 -5.12 3.47 7.31
CA ALA A 172 -5.78 2.19 7.57
C ALA A 172 -5.14 1.03 6.78
N ILE A 173 -4.63 1.33 5.58
CA ILE A 173 -3.98 0.35 4.70
C ILE A 173 -2.81 0.98 3.94
N VAL A 174 -1.74 0.21 3.77
CA VAL A 174 -0.62 0.52 2.87
C VAL A 174 -0.72 -0.34 1.62
N LEU A 175 -0.67 0.30 0.46
CA LEU A 175 -0.67 -0.31 -0.86
C LEU A 175 0.72 -0.16 -1.48
N ALA A 176 1.41 -1.27 -1.71
CA ALA A 176 2.77 -1.29 -2.23
C ALA A 176 2.82 -1.94 -3.63
N ASP A 177 3.23 -1.19 -4.63
CA ASP A 177 3.38 -1.67 -6.02
C ASP A 177 4.86 -1.95 -6.31
N GLU A 178 5.23 -3.23 -6.31
CA GLU A 178 6.59 -3.72 -6.55
C GLU A 178 7.68 -2.95 -5.77
N PRO A 179 7.57 -2.83 -4.43
CA PRO A 179 8.38 -1.90 -3.65
C PRO A 179 9.88 -2.23 -3.63
N THR A 180 10.27 -3.42 -4.08
CA THR A 180 11.68 -3.87 -4.17
C THR A 180 12.17 -4.02 -5.60
N GLY A 181 11.32 -3.75 -6.61
CA GLY A 181 11.62 -4.04 -8.01
C GLY A 181 12.79 -3.25 -8.62
N ASN A 182 13.21 -2.15 -7.99
CA ASN A 182 14.36 -1.31 -8.43
C ASN A 182 15.55 -1.38 -7.46
N LEU A 183 15.57 -2.35 -6.53
CA LEU A 183 16.61 -2.50 -5.52
C LEU A 183 17.47 -3.74 -5.79
N ASP A 184 18.72 -3.69 -5.35
CA ASP A 184 19.54 -4.89 -5.24
C ASP A 184 19.01 -5.84 -4.16
N SER A 185 19.54 -7.05 -4.09
CA SER A 185 19.08 -8.11 -3.19
C SER A 185 19.20 -7.71 -1.70
N GLU A 186 20.29 -7.03 -1.33
CA GLU A 186 20.54 -6.61 0.05
C GLU A 186 19.53 -5.55 0.50
N ASN A 187 19.37 -4.48 -0.29
CA ASN A 187 18.39 -3.43 -0.02
C ASN A 187 16.95 -3.97 -0.08
N SER A 188 16.66 -4.92 -0.96
CA SER A 188 15.36 -5.59 -1.03
C SER A 188 15.04 -6.32 0.27
N ALA A 189 15.98 -7.11 0.81
CA ALA A 189 15.81 -7.82 2.08
C ALA A 189 15.59 -6.83 3.24
N ILE A 190 16.35 -5.74 3.29
CA ILE A 190 16.19 -4.68 4.31
C ILE A 190 14.79 -4.07 4.24
N VAL A 191 14.32 -3.68 3.06
CA VAL A 191 13.01 -3.05 2.89
C VAL A 191 11.88 -4.03 3.22
N LEU A 192 11.98 -5.31 2.83
CA LEU A 192 10.99 -6.34 3.18
C LEU A 192 10.91 -6.56 4.69
N ASN A 193 12.05 -6.62 5.39
CA ASN A 193 12.07 -6.70 6.84
C ASN A 193 11.38 -5.48 7.49
N MET A 194 11.53 -4.29 6.92
CA MET A 194 10.85 -3.09 7.40
C MET A 194 9.33 -3.16 7.22
N PHE A 195 8.84 -3.71 6.11
CA PHE A 195 7.40 -3.98 5.94
C PHE A 195 6.87 -4.97 7.00
N GLN A 196 7.63 -6.04 7.28
CA GLN A 196 7.28 -6.99 8.34
C GLN A 196 7.25 -6.35 9.72
N GLU A 197 8.24 -5.50 10.06
CA GLU A 197 8.27 -4.78 11.32
C GLU A 197 7.11 -3.79 11.45
N LEU A 198 6.75 -3.06 10.39
CA LEU A 198 5.56 -2.20 10.36
C LEU A 198 4.28 -2.99 10.61
N ASN A 199 4.12 -4.13 9.93
CA ASN A 199 2.97 -4.99 10.15
C ASN A 199 2.91 -5.51 11.59
N ARG A 200 4.03 -6.03 12.11
CA ARG A 200 4.10 -6.68 13.43
C ARG A 200 3.96 -5.68 14.59
N ARG A 201 4.67 -4.52 14.54
CA ARG A 201 4.71 -3.56 15.65
C ARG A 201 3.52 -2.63 15.67
N PHE A 202 3.06 -2.18 14.50
CA PHE A 202 1.98 -1.20 14.39
C PHE A 202 0.65 -1.82 13.94
N ASN A 203 0.59 -3.16 13.78
CA ASN A 203 -0.57 -3.86 13.23
C ASN A 203 -1.01 -3.26 11.87
N GLN A 204 -0.04 -2.75 11.08
CA GLN A 204 -0.32 -2.09 9.82
C GLN A 204 -0.82 -3.10 8.79
N THR A 205 -1.99 -2.86 8.22
CA THR A 205 -2.48 -3.65 7.09
C THR A 205 -1.72 -3.27 5.83
N ILE A 206 -1.22 -4.28 5.09
CA ILE A 206 -0.39 -4.06 3.90
C ILE A 206 -0.86 -4.98 2.77
N ILE A 207 -1.04 -4.43 1.57
CA ILE A 207 -1.16 -5.19 0.33
C ILE A 207 0.04 -4.86 -0.54
N MET A 208 0.82 -5.87 -0.87
CA MET A 208 2.01 -5.74 -1.71
C MET A 208 1.81 -6.48 -3.02
N ILE A 209 1.98 -5.80 -4.14
CA ILE A 209 2.14 -6.45 -5.44
C ILE A 209 3.61 -6.80 -5.62
N THR A 210 3.89 -8.02 -6.00
CA THR A 210 5.23 -8.46 -6.34
C THR A 210 5.20 -9.62 -7.33
N HIS A 211 6.22 -9.72 -8.15
CA HIS A 211 6.50 -10.91 -8.95
C HIS A 211 7.66 -11.74 -8.34
N ASN A 212 8.30 -11.22 -7.28
CA ASN A 212 9.39 -11.90 -6.58
C ASN A 212 8.82 -12.86 -5.53
N PRO A 213 9.10 -14.19 -5.63
CA PRO A 213 8.64 -15.18 -4.65
C PRO A 213 9.16 -14.95 -3.23
N GLU A 214 10.39 -14.43 -3.06
CA GLU A 214 10.97 -14.13 -1.75
C GLU A 214 10.21 -13.00 -1.06
N ALA A 215 9.85 -11.94 -1.82
CA ALA A 215 9.04 -10.86 -1.30
C ALA A 215 7.64 -11.34 -0.91
N ALA A 216 7.05 -12.24 -1.69
CA ALA A 216 5.75 -12.84 -1.36
C ALA A 216 5.82 -13.74 -0.13
N ALA A 217 6.91 -14.50 0.05
CA ALA A 217 7.12 -15.35 1.23
C ALA A 217 7.24 -14.54 2.54
N ALA A 218 7.61 -13.25 2.46
CA ALA A 218 7.62 -12.35 3.61
C ALA A 218 6.22 -11.96 4.10
N CYS A 219 5.17 -12.23 3.32
CA CYS A 219 3.79 -11.90 3.63
C CYS A 219 3.05 -13.06 4.31
N GLY A 220 2.01 -12.74 5.09
CA GLY A 220 1.22 -13.74 5.80
C GLY A 220 0.21 -14.50 4.92
N ARG A 221 -0.16 -13.94 3.76
CA ARG A 221 -1.08 -14.55 2.78
C ARG A 221 -0.67 -14.17 1.37
N ILE A 222 -0.79 -15.12 0.43
CA ILE A 222 -0.47 -14.90 -0.98
C ILE A 222 -1.74 -15.11 -1.81
N ILE A 223 -2.05 -14.13 -2.64
CA ILE A 223 -3.15 -14.15 -3.61
C ILE A 223 -2.54 -14.29 -5.00
N GLN A 224 -3.02 -15.27 -5.76
CA GLN A 224 -2.58 -15.48 -7.14
C GLN A 224 -3.59 -14.86 -8.12
N MET A 225 -3.09 -14.03 -9.03
CA MET A 225 -3.89 -13.44 -10.11
C MET A 225 -3.46 -13.96 -11.48
N ARG A 226 -4.44 -14.22 -12.34
CA ARG A 226 -4.23 -14.57 -13.74
C ARG A 226 -5.38 -14.01 -14.59
N ASP A 227 -5.06 -13.38 -15.73
CA ASP A 227 -6.02 -12.91 -16.74
C ASP A 227 -7.19 -12.09 -16.18
N GLY A 228 -6.91 -11.22 -15.21
CA GLY A 228 -7.90 -10.35 -14.56
C GLY A 228 -8.74 -11.03 -13.47
N HIS A 229 -8.40 -12.25 -13.05
CA HIS A 229 -9.09 -12.99 -12.00
C HIS A 229 -8.15 -13.31 -10.82
N ILE A 230 -8.71 -13.48 -9.62
CA ILE A 230 -8.04 -14.19 -8.51
C ILE A 230 -8.28 -15.68 -8.73
N VAL A 231 -7.20 -16.48 -8.79
CA VAL A 231 -7.26 -17.94 -9.03
C VAL A 231 -6.94 -18.76 -7.79
N ALA A 232 -6.28 -18.17 -6.79
CA ALA A 232 -6.01 -18.75 -5.48
C ALA A 232 -5.68 -17.66 -4.45
N GLY A 233 -5.93 -17.92 -3.13
CA GLY A 233 -5.56 -17.00 -2.04
C GLY A 233 -6.44 -17.12 -0.80
#